data_cd44225dc8bfb9a529c4d9c6ce67cba4
#
_entry.id   cd44225dc8bfb9a529c4d9c6ce67cba4
#
_cell.length_a   1.000
_cell.length_b   1.000
_cell.length_c   1.000
_cell.angle_alpha   90.00
_cell.angle_beta   90.00
_cell.angle_gamma   90.00
#
_symmetry.space_group_name_H-M   'P 1'
#
loop_
_entity.id
_entity.type
_entity.pdbx_description
1 polymer ?
#
loop_
_entity_poly.entity_id
_entity_poly.type
_entity_poly.pdbx_seq_one_letter_code
_entity_poly.pdbx_strand_id
1 'polypeptide(L)'
;MNDPQLVLGAAPIVEAVIDIDCDMPASSDVEAMDNAARAALADNYPTPRQRMLSEHQISALPNAPLAVTSREGLQALQYFSEDEKQLIQFRPAGFSFNRLAPYTTLDDYLAEIERTWRVFIDIAKPVVIRVVRLRYINRIQLPMTEGRVKLDDYLKLAPRLADEERLTFAGFFNQHSVLEPATGNQVNIVFATQPPAGDQLPIIFDIEAFKDVSAEPSDWSTISDTIRSLRSVKNLVFRNSLTDKCLNLFQP
;
A
#
# COMPACT_ATOMS: atom_id res chain seq x y z
N MET A 1 18.98 9.59 -14.98
CA MET A 1 19.33 8.19 -15.32
C MET A 1 18.01 7.49 -15.60
N ASN A 2 17.81 6.96 -16.81
CA ASN A 2 16.65 6.13 -17.09
C ASN A 2 16.79 4.84 -16.27
N ASP A 3 15.95 4.69 -15.25
CA ASP A 3 15.82 3.43 -14.51
C ASP A 3 15.27 2.39 -15.49
N PRO A 4 16.00 1.31 -15.82
CA PRO A 4 15.48 0.29 -16.69
C PRO A 4 14.23 -0.28 -16.02
N GLN A 5 13.10 -0.12 -16.69
CA GLN A 5 11.81 -0.57 -16.20
C GLN A 5 11.92 -2.03 -15.79
N LEU A 6 11.71 -2.32 -14.50
CA LEU A 6 11.73 -3.69 -14.00
C LEU A 6 10.48 -4.41 -14.54
N VAL A 7 10.65 -5.13 -15.63
CA VAL A 7 9.58 -5.96 -16.19
C VAL A 7 9.76 -7.37 -15.67
N LEU A 8 8.78 -7.86 -14.93
CA LEU A 8 8.71 -9.23 -14.41
C LEU A 8 7.57 -9.95 -15.11
N GLY A 9 7.83 -11.14 -15.66
CA GLY A 9 6.81 -11.95 -16.35
C GLY A 9 5.68 -12.40 -15.42
N ALA A 10 6.00 -12.63 -14.14
CA ALA A 10 5.07 -13.01 -13.09
C ALA A 10 5.33 -12.15 -11.82
N ALA A 11 4.96 -10.87 -11.88
CA ALA A 11 5.16 -9.97 -10.75
C ALA A 11 4.40 -10.46 -9.50
N PRO A 12 5.06 -10.51 -8.31
CA PRO A 12 4.43 -11.03 -7.08
C PRO A 12 3.47 -10.03 -6.43
N ILE A 13 3.08 -8.97 -7.14
CA ILE A 13 2.23 -7.89 -6.64
C ILE A 13 0.81 -8.42 -6.43
N VAL A 14 0.32 -8.36 -5.20
CA VAL A 14 -1.07 -8.67 -4.85
C VAL A 14 -1.94 -7.42 -4.78
N GLU A 15 -1.32 -6.28 -4.44
CA GLU A 15 -2.00 -4.99 -4.40
C GLU A 15 -0.99 -3.85 -4.65
N ALA A 16 -1.40 -2.85 -5.43
CA ALA A 16 -0.74 -1.56 -5.57
C ALA A 16 -1.70 -0.45 -5.13
N VAL A 17 -1.21 0.47 -4.30
CA VAL A 17 -2.01 1.57 -3.74
C VAL A 17 -1.33 2.90 -4.01
N ILE A 18 -2.11 3.88 -4.42
CA ILE A 18 -1.72 5.30 -4.40
C ILE A 18 -2.63 6.00 -3.41
N ASP A 19 -2.02 6.63 -2.41
CA ASP A 19 -2.71 7.47 -1.44
C ASP A 19 -2.28 8.92 -1.63
N ILE A 20 -3.26 9.83 -1.60
CA ILE A 20 -3.03 11.28 -1.61
C ILE A 20 -3.73 11.85 -0.38
N ASP A 21 -2.94 12.23 0.62
CA ASP A 21 -3.46 12.85 1.83
C ASP A 21 -3.50 14.36 1.69
N CYS A 22 -4.59 14.96 2.15
CA CYS A 22 -4.90 16.37 1.98
C CYS A 22 -5.34 17.00 3.29
N ASP A 23 -5.11 18.31 3.42
CA ASP A 23 -5.91 19.12 4.33
C ASP A 23 -7.31 19.29 3.71
N MET A 24 -8.30 18.91 4.46
CA MET A 24 -9.70 18.99 4.04
C MET A 24 -10.36 20.24 4.63
N PRO A 25 -11.40 20.79 3.96
CA PRO A 25 -12.18 21.89 4.55
C PRO A 25 -12.75 21.49 5.92
N ALA A 26 -12.85 22.45 6.85
CA ALA A 26 -13.41 22.21 8.19
C ALA A 26 -14.86 21.68 8.15
N SER A 27 -15.60 21.95 7.08
CA SER A 27 -16.96 21.48 6.85
C SER A 27 -17.01 20.16 6.08
N SER A 28 -15.85 19.50 5.84
CA SER A 28 -15.80 18.26 5.07
C SER A 28 -16.49 17.14 5.84
N ASP A 29 -17.48 16.53 5.19
CA ASP A 29 -18.17 15.35 5.67
C ASP A 29 -18.12 14.27 4.59
N VAL A 30 -17.35 13.22 4.84
CA VAL A 30 -17.15 12.13 3.88
C VAL A 30 -18.45 11.40 3.59
N GLU A 31 -19.33 11.26 4.58
CA GLU A 31 -20.63 10.60 4.39
C GLU A 31 -21.54 11.39 3.45
N ALA A 32 -21.53 12.72 3.56
CA ALA A 32 -22.29 13.61 2.68
C ALA A 32 -21.82 13.57 1.21
N MET A 33 -20.56 13.12 0.95
CA MET A 33 -20.03 12.97 -0.41
C MET A 33 -20.56 11.74 -1.16
N ASP A 34 -21.12 10.73 -0.46
CA ASP A 34 -21.40 9.41 -1.04
C ASP A 34 -22.32 9.48 -2.26
N ASN A 35 -23.41 10.24 -2.19
CA ASN A 35 -24.36 10.33 -3.32
C ASN A 35 -23.72 10.95 -4.57
N ALA A 36 -22.93 12.00 -4.42
CA ALA A 36 -22.26 12.65 -5.53
C ALA A 36 -21.16 11.75 -6.12
N ALA A 37 -20.41 11.06 -5.27
CA ALA A 37 -19.36 10.12 -5.67
C ALA A 37 -19.95 8.90 -6.42
N ARG A 38 -21.03 8.30 -5.93
CA ARG A 38 -21.74 7.22 -6.63
C ARG A 38 -22.19 7.64 -8.01
N ALA A 39 -22.79 8.83 -8.13
CA ALA A 39 -23.25 9.33 -9.42
C ALA A 39 -22.10 9.56 -10.41
N ALA A 40 -20.97 10.11 -9.94
CA ALA A 40 -19.81 10.42 -10.78
C ALA A 40 -18.96 9.20 -11.15
N LEU A 41 -19.02 8.14 -10.36
CA LEU A 41 -18.21 6.93 -10.53
C LEU A 41 -19.00 5.72 -11.07
N ALA A 42 -20.32 5.83 -11.23
CA ALA A 42 -21.23 4.71 -11.52
C ALA A 42 -20.82 3.83 -12.71
N ASP A 43 -20.34 4.45 -13.80
CA ASP A 43 -20.04 3.74 -15.05
C ASP A 43 -18.85 2.75 -14.90
N ASN A 44 -17.85 3.12 -14.10
CA ASN A 44 -16.62 2.32 -13.95
C ASN A 44 -16.49 1.65 -12.58
N TYR A 45 -17.25 2.12 -11.57
CA TYR A 45 -17.19 1.65 -10.19
C TYR A 45 -18.61 1.46 -9.61
N PRO A 46 -19.37 0.50 -10.13
CA PRO A 46 -20.80 0.35 -9.79
C PRO A 46 -21.05 -0.20 -8.38
N THR A 47 -20.02 -0.73 -7.69
CA THR A 47 -20.21 -1.41 -6.40
C THR A 47 -19.70 -0.57 -5.24
N PRO A 48 -20.58 0.23 -4.57
CA PRO A 48 -20.17 1.02 -3.40
C PRO A 48 -20.15 0.16 -2.14
N ARG A 49 -19.20 0.45 -1.24
CA ARG A 49 -19.10 -0.11 0.12
C ARG A 49 -18.66 0.97 1.09
N GLN A 50 -18.90 0.75 2.37
CA GLN A 50 -18.39 1.59 3.44
C GLN A 50 -17.41 0.79 4.28
N ARG A 51 -16.26 1.40 4.58
CA ARG A 51 -15.29 0.84 5.51
C ARG A 51 -15.43 1.56 6.84
N MET A 52 -15.82 0.80 7.87
CA MET A 52 -15.96 1.31 9.23
C MET A 52 -14.73 0.93 10.05
N LEU A 53 -14.32 1.83 10.94
CA LEU A 53 -13.34 1.56 11.99
C LEU A 53 -14.08 1.47 13.31
N SER A 54 -13.87 0.37 14.05
CA SER A 54 -14.36 0.20 15.41
C SER A 54 -13.18 0.14 16.36
N GLU A 55 -13.07 1.09 17.28
CA GLU A 55 -12.06 1.14 18.32
C GLU A 55 -12.69 0.78 19.65
N HIS A 56 -12.11 -0.19 20.35
CA HIS A 56 -12.53 -0.58 21.69
C HIS A 56 -11.43 -0.20 22.69
N GLN A 57 -11.74 0.73 23.57
CA GLN A 57 -10.86 1.08 24.69
C GLN A 57 -11.35 0.39 25.96
N ILE A 58 -10.49 -0.46 26.53
CA ILE A 58 -10.76 -1.13 27.79
C ILE A 58 -9.94 -0.42 28.86
N SER A 59 -10.60 0.15 29.87
CA SER A 59 -9.95 0.73 31.04
C SER A 59 -10.29 -0.08 32.30
N ALA A 60 -9.24 -0.49 33.01
CA ALA A 60 -9.35 -1.19 34.29
C ALA A 60 -8.71 -0.30 35.37
N LEU A 61 -9.50 0.18 36.30
CA LEU A 61 -9.02 0.87 37.51
C LEU A 61 -9.10 -0.09 38.69
N PRO A 62 -8.14 -0.05 39.63
CA PRO A 62 -8.23 -0.84 40.85
C PRO A 62 -9.54 -0.53 41.60
N ASN A 63 -10.33 -1.57 41.88
CA ASN A 63 -11.62 -1.49 42.59
C ASN A 63 -12.78 -0.81 41.82
N ALA A 64 -12.68 -0.67 40.50
CA ALA A 64 -13.78 -0.22 39.66
C ALA A 64 -14.19 -1.33 38.64
N PRO A 65 -15.44 -1.37 38.20
CA PRO A 65 -15.83 -2.28 37.13
C PRO A 65 -15.09 -1.93 35.84
N LEU A 66 -14.82 -2.94 35.03
CA LEU A 66 -14.23 -2.77 33.68
C LEU A 66 -15.11 -1.82 32.87
N ALA A 67 -14.54 -0.71 32.43
CA ALA A 67 -15.21 0.19 31.51
C ALA A 67 -14.74 -0.11 30.08
N VAL A 68 -15.68 -0.42 29.20
CA VAL A 68 -15.45 -0.60 27.77
C VAL A 68 -16.11 0.55 27.03
N THR A 69 -15.30 1.36 26.34
CA THR A 69 -15.79 2.41 25.45
C THR A 69 -15.56 1.96 24.02
N SER A 70 -16.63 1.93 23.23
CA SER A 70 -16.57 1.64 21.79
C SER A 70 -16.78 2.92 21.00
N ARG A 71 -15.94 3.16 20.02
CA ARG A 71 -16.07 4.26 19.06
C ARG A 71 -16.06 3.69 17.65
N GLU A 72 -17.11 3.99 16.91
CA GLU A 72 -17.21 3.64 15.50
C GLU A 72 -17.13 4.92 14.66
N GLY A 73 -16.47 4.82 13.50
CA GLY A 73 -16.35 5.93 12.57
C GLY A 73 -16.17 5.44 11.14
N LEU A 74 -16.67 6.21 10.20
CA LEU A 74 -16.45 5.96 8.78
C LEU A 74 -14.96 6.18 8.46
N GLN A 75 -14.29 5.13 8.00
CA GLN A 75 -12.89 5.17 7.60
C GLN A 75 -12.72 5.53 6.13
N ALA A 76 -13.60 5.00 5.26
CA ALA A 76 -13.61 5.32 3.83
C ALA A 76 -14.94 4.94 3.19
N LEU A 77 -15.32 5.72 2.17
CA LEU A 77 -16.25 5.30 1.13
C LEU A 77 -15.45 4.59 0.05
N GLN A 78 -15.86 3.40 -0.33
CA GLN A 78 -15.17 2.55 -1.30
C GLN A 78 -16.06 2.30 -2.50
N TYR A 79 -15.49 2.43 -3.70
CA TYR A 79 -16.19 2.21 -4.97
C TYR A 79 -15.37 1.22 -5.80
N PHE A 80 -15.91 0.03 -6.03
CA PHE A 80 -15.24 -1.06 -6.74
C PHE A 80 -15.63 -1.10 -8.21
N SER A 81 -14.65 -1.42 -9.06
CA SER A 81 -14.90 -1.83 -10.44
C SER A 81 -15.75 -3.10 -10.51
N GLU A 82 -16.36 -3.38 -11.67
CA GLU A 82 -17.22 -4.56 -11.87
C GLU A 82 -16.50 -5.88 -11.54
N ASP A 83 -15.22 -5.99 -11.88
CA ASP A 83 -14.37 -7.17 -11.61
C ASP A 83 -13.78 -7.19 -10.18
N GLU A 84 -14.09 -6.19 -9.37
CA GLU A 84 -13.56 -5.95 -8.02
C GLU A 84 -12.02 -5.92 -7.92
N LYS A 85 -11.32 -5.72 -9.06
CA LYS A 85 -9.85 -5.65 -9.09
C LYS A 85 -9.30 -4.25 -8.92
N GLN A 86 -10.15 -3.24 -8.98
CA GLN A 86 -9.79 -1.84 -8.81
C GLN A 86 -10.79 -1.16 -7.89
N LEU A 87 -10.30 -0.31 -7.01
CA LEU A 87 -11.20 0.46 -6.16
C LEU A 87 -10.67 1.86 -5.90
N ILE A 88 -11.62 2.78 -5.73
CA ILE A 88 -11.41 4.15 -5.33
C ILE A 88 -11.89 4.29 -3.90
N GLN A 89 -11.15 5.04 -3.08
CA GLN A 89 -11.57 5.33 -1.72
C GLN A 89 -11.57 6.84 -1.47
N PHE A 90 -12.69 7.35 -0.97
CA PHE A 90 -12.77 8.69 -0.40
C PHE A 90 -12.63 8.55 1.11
N ARG A 91 -11.57 9.14 1.66
CA ARG A 91 -11.20 9.06 3.08
C ARG A 91 -11.37 10.42 3.76
N PRO A 92 -11.54 10.49 5.09
CA PRO A 92 -11.58 11.77 5.83
C PRO A 92 -10.36 12.68 5.59
N ALA A 93 -9.20 12.09 5.29
CA ALA A 93 -7.95 12.81 5.07
C ALA A 93 -7.47 12.76 3.59
N GLY A 94 -8.30 12.33 2.63
CA GLY A 94 -7.87 12.31 1.25
C GLY A 94 -8.44 11.17 0.40
N PHE A 95 -7.67 10.74 -0.57
CA PHE A 95 -8.05 9.84 -1.65
C PHE A 95 -7.12 8.63 -1.71
N SER A 96 -7.66 7.47 -2.15
CA SER A 96 -6.86 6.30 -2.51
C SER A 96 -7.34 5.68 -3.82
N PHE A 97 -6.38 5.19 -4.59
CA PHE A 97 -6.58 4.33 -5.74
C PHE A 97 -5.88 3.01 -5.48
N ASN A 98 -6.60 1.89 -5.56
CA ASN A 98 -6.05 0.56 -5.33
C ASN A 98 -6.23 -0.30 -6.59
N ARG A 99 -5.19 -1.04 -6.93
CA ARG A 99 -5.24 -2.08 -7.96
C ARG A 99 -4.81 -3.42 -7.37
N LEU A 100 -5.72 -4.39 -7.38
CA LEU A 100 -5.48 -5.77 -6.99
C LEU A 100 -4.88 -6.57 -8.15
N ALA A 101 -4.31 -7.73 -7.84
CA ALA A 101 -3.83 -8.65 -8.88
C ALA A 101 -4.93 -9.07 -9.87
N PRO A 102 -4.60 -9.27 -11.16
CA PRO A 102 -3.29 -9.10 -11.77
C PRO A 102 -2.92 -7.62 -11.98
N TYR A 103 -1.69 -7.28 -11.65
CA TYR A 103 -1.13 -5.94 -11.83
C TYR A 103 -0.27 -5.90 -13.11
N THR A 104 -0.42 -4.88 -13.93
CA THR A 104 0.38 -4.66 -15.14
C THR A 104 1.49 -3.63 -14.89
N THR A 105 1.28 -2.39 -15.25
CA THR A 105 2.24 -1.30 -14.98
C THR A 105 1.53 -0.08 -14.41
N LEU A 106 2.26 0.77 -13.68
CA LEU A 106 1.71 2.03 -13.18
C LEU A 106 1.22 2.93 -14.34
N ASP A 107 1.93 2.92 -15.46
CA ASP A 107 1.62 3.79 -16.59
C ASP A 107 0.25 3.46 -17.19
N ASP A 108 -0.21 2.20 -17.11
CA ASP A 108 -1.53 1.77 -17.58
C ASP A 108 -2.68 2.37 -16.74
N TYR A 109 -2.38 2.77 -15.50
CA TYR A 109 -3.39 3.27 -14.55
C TYR A 109 -3.33 4.78 -14.34
N LEU A 110 -2.25 5.49 -14.76
CA LEU A 110 -2.07 6.91 -14.46
C LEU A 110 -3.22 7.79 -14.97
N ALA A 111 -3.75 7.52 -16.15
CA ALA A 111 -4.88 8.28 -16.69
C ALA A 111 -6.16 8.08 -15.86
N GLU A 112 -6.39 6.86 -15.36
CA GLU A 112 -7.56 6.56 -14.54
C GLU A 112 -7.39 7.10 -13.11
N ILE A 113 -6.17 7.12 -12.57
CA ILE A 113 -5.86 7.77 -11.30
C ILE A 113 -6.13 9.26 -11.41
N GLU A 114 -5.67 9.93 -12.49
CA GLU A 114 -5.96 11.33 -12.72
C GLU A 114 -7.46 11.61 -12.83
N ARG A 115 -8.19 10.83 -13.62
CA ARG A 115 -9.63 10.98 -13.80
C ARG A 115 -10.38 10.90 -12.48
N THR A 116 -10.09 9.86 -11.69
CA THR A 116 -10.77 9.62 -10.41
C THR A 116 -10.32 10.59 -9.31
N TRP A 117 -9.07 11.04 -9.34
CA TRP A 117 -8.60 12.15 -8.52
C TRP A 117 -9.35 13.46 -8.82
N ARG A 118 -9.58 13.79 -10.10
CA ARG A 118 -10.38 14.96 -10.49
C ARG A 118 -11.81 14.87 -9.96
N VAL A 119 -12.44 13.70 -10.01
CA VAL A 119 -13.76 13.48 -9.39
C VAL A 119 -13.70 13.75 -7.89
N PHE A 120 -12.67 13.26 -7.21
CA PHE A 120 -12.51 13.50 -5.77
C PHE A 120 -12.36 14.99 -5.46
N ILE A 121 -11.48 15.73 -6.15
CA ILE A 121 -11.28 17.16 -5.86
C ILE A 121 -12.53 18.00 -6.17
N ASP A 122 -13.32 17.60 -7.16
CA ASP A 122 -14.55 18.30 -7.51
C ASP A 122 -15.64 18.13 -6.43
N ILE A 123 -15.68 17.01 -5.76
CA ILE A 123 -16.67 16.70 -4.71
C ILE A 123 -16.16 17.16 -3.35
N ALA A 124 -14.95 16.77 -2.97
CA ALA A 124 -14.40 16.92 -1.64
C ALA A 124 -13.76 18.29 -1.39
N LYS A 125 -13.36 19.01 -2.47
CA LYS A 125 -12.72 20.34 -2.43
C LYS A 125 -11.55 20.42 -1.44
N PRO A 126 -10.56 19.51 -1.51
CA PRO A 126 -9.40 19.57 -0.62
C PRO A 126 -8.66 20.89 -0.75
N VAL A 127 -8.02 21.34 0.33
CA VAL A 127 -7.35 22.66 0.41
C VAL A 127 -5.92 22.58 -0.13
N VAL A 128 -5.17 21.57 0.32
CA VAL A 128 -3.77 21.37 -0.08
C VAL A 128 -3.41 19.90 0.09
N ILE A 129 -2.57 19.39 -0.83
CA ILE A 129 -1.99 18.05 -0.72
C ILE A 129 -0.84 18.08 0.27
N ARG A 130 -0.79 17.12 1.20
CA ARG A 130 0.25 17.00 2.23
C ARG A 130 1.21 15.86 1.99
N VAL A 131 0.69 14.71 1.56
CA VAL A 131 1.50 13.51 1.36
C VAL A 131 1.02 12.77 0.13
N VAL A 132 1.96 12.31 -0.68
CA VAL A 132 1.70 11.33 -1.73
C VAL A 132 2.40 10.04 -1.35
N ARG A 133 1.68 8.90 -1.40
CA ARG A 133 2.22 7.56 -1.12
C ARG A 133 2.02 6.63 -2.30
N LEU A 134 2.98 5.77 -2.50
CA LEU A 134 2.91 4.66 -3.45
C LEU A 134 3.33 3.38 -2.74
N ARG A 135 2.41 2.45 -2.55
CA ARG A 135 2.62 1.20 -1.82
C ARG A 135 2.39 -0.01 -2.71
N TYR A 136 3.28 -0.99 -2.60
CA TYR A 136 3.16 -2.27 -3.28
C TYR A 136 3.28 -3.40 -2.28
N ILE A 137 2.21 -4.18 -2.16
CA ILE A 137 2.19 -5.40 -1.35
C ILE A 137 2.49 -6.56 -2.29
N ASN A 138 3.63 -7.22 -2.05
CA ASN A 138 4.07 -8.39 -2.80
C ASN A 138 3.92 -9.63 -1.93
N ARG A 139 3.51 -10.74 -2.54
CA ARG A 139 3.48 -12.05 -1.90
C ARG A 139 4.42 -12.99 -2.63
N ILE A 140 5.58 -13.25 -2.03
CA ILE A 140 6.63 -14.09 -2.60
C ILE A 140 6.47 -15.50 -2.05
N GLN A 141 6.41 -16.50 -2.92
CA GLN A 141 6.32 -17.91 -2.55
C GLN A 141 7.72 -18.52 -2.59
N LEU A 142 8.36 -18.67 -1.42
CA LEU A 142 9.68 -19.27 -1.32
C LEU A 142 9.57 -20.80 -1.26
N PRO A 143 10.27 -21.55 -2.13
CA PRO A 143 10.27 -23.01 -2.08
C PRO A 143 10.95 -23.51 -0.80
N MET A 144 10.33 -24.48 -0.15
CA MET A 144 10.85 -25.15 1.04
C MET A 144 11.54 -26.46 0.65
N THR A 145 12.65 -26.75 1.31
CA THR A 145 13.32 -28.05 1.21
C THR A 145 13.34 -28.67 2.61
N GLU A 146 12.79 -29.87 2.75
CA GLU A 146 12.64 -30.56 4.05
C GLU A 146 11.98 -29.68 5.13
N GLY A 147 10.95 -28.91 4.72
CA GLY A 147 10.21 -28.04 5.63
C GLY A 147 10.93 -26.75 6.03
N ARG A 148 12.04 -26.39 5.39
CA ARG A 148 12.88 -25.21 5.70
C ARG A 148 13.16 -24.35 4.48
N VAL A 149 13.39 -23.05 4.72
CA VAL A 149 13.90 -22.10 3.73
C VAL A 149 15.18 -21.48 4.26
N LYS A 150 16.22 -21.45 3.45
CA LYS A 150 17.39 -20.63 3.71
C LYS A 150 17.10 -19.21 3.21
N LEU A 151 16.70 -18.32 4.13
CA LEU A 151 16.23 -16.98 3.81
C LEU A 151 17.28 -16.14 3.06
N ASP A 152 18.54 -16.24 3.43
CA ASP A 152 19.68 -15.52 2.78
C ASP A 152 19.83 -15.87 1.29
N ASP A 153 19.32 -17.03 0.84
CA ASP A 153 19.31 -17.39 -0.58
C ASP A 153 18.34 -16.53 -1.39
N TYR A 154 17.35 -15.90 -0.76
CA TYR A 154 16.26 -15.17 -1.41
C TYR A 154 16.20 -13.70 -1.01
N LEU A 155 16.50 -13.37 0.27
CA LEU A 155 16.35 -12.04 0.83
C LEU A 155 17.70 -11.49 1.28
N LYS A 156 18.11 -10.32 0.74
CA LYS A 156 19.33 -9.62 1.20
C LYS A 156 19.14 -8.94 2.55
N LEU A 157 17.89 -8.70 2.96
CA LEU A 157 17.52 -8.15 4.26
C LEU A 157 16.92 -9.24 5.17
N ALA A 158 17.40 -10.48 5.05
CA ALA A 158 16.95 -11.58 5.90
C ALA A 158 17.29 -11.32 7.37
N PRO A 159 16.38 -11.65 8.30
CA PRO A 159 16.69 -11.61 9.72
C PRO A 159 17.68 -12.71 10.08
N ARG A 160 18.47 -12.50 11.14
CA ARG A 160 19.44 -13.47 11.65
C ARG A 160 19.11 -13.89 13.07
N LEU A 161 19.31 -15.17 13.37
CA LEU A 161 19.17 -15.70 14.71
C LEU A 161 20.46 -15.50 15.50
N ALA A 162 20.34 -15.39 16.81
CA ALA A 162 21.49 -15.31 17.71
C ALA A 162 22.32 -16.61 17.73
N ASP A 163 21.68 -17.75 17.45
CA ASP A 163 22.29 -19.08 17.42
C ASP A 163 21.54 -19.90 16.35
N GLU A 164 22.10 -20.01 15.16
CA GLU A 164 21.52 -20.70 14.02
C GLU A 164 21.65 -22.24 14.11
N GLU A 165 22.51 -22.75 15.00
CA GLU A 165 22.66 -24.20 15.21
C GLU A 165 21.53 -24.75 16.11
N ARG A 166 21.09 -23.95 17.08
CA ARG A 166 20.11 -24.37 18.09
C ARG A 166 18.71 -23.83 17.84
N LEU A 167 18.59 -22.74 17.09
CA LEU A 167 17.32 -22.03 16.88
C LEU A 167 16.92 -22.08 15.41
N THR A 168 15.63 -22.11 15.15
CA THR A 168 15.06 -21.97 13.81
C THR A 168 13.90 -20.99 13.82
N PHE A 169 13.69 -20.29 12.72
CA PHE A 169 12.55 -19.38 12.61
C PHE A 169 11.23 -20.14 12.61
N ALA A 170 10.32 -19.78 13.52
CA ALA A 170 8.90 -20.14 13.44
C ALA A 170 8.12 -19.10 12.61
N GLY A 171 8.66 -17.90 12.51
CA GLY A 171 8.17 -16.77 11.74
C GLY A 171 8.97 -15.53 12.08
N PHE A 172 8.84 -14.48 11.26
CA PHE A 172 9.47 -13.19 11.52
C PHE A 172 8.65 -12.03 10.98
N PHE A 173 8.88 -10.88 11.57
CA PHE A 173 8.47 -9.57 11.08
C PHE A 173 9.71 -8.67 11.14
N ASN A 174 10.09 -8.12 10.00
CA ASN A 174 11.27 -7.24 9.87
C ASN A 174 10.84 -5.96 9.16
N GLN A 175 11.09 -4.80 9.79
CA GLN A 175 10.70 -3.49 9.29
C GLN A 175 11.88 -2.54 9.27
N HIS A 176 12.01 -1.80 8.19
CA HIS A 176 12.97 -0.72 8.02
C HIS A 176 12.26 0.54 7.53
N SER A 177 12.66 1.69 8.05
CA SER A 177 12.28 3.00 7.52
C SER A 177 13.55 3.69 7.03
N VAL A 178 13.55 4.10 5.77
CA VAL A 178 14.72 4.68 5.12
C VAL A 178 14.35 5.98 4.41
N LEU A 179 15.34 6.86 4.24
CA LEU A 179 15.23 8.14 3.56
C LEU A 179 16.19 8.15 2.36
N GLU A 180 15.74 8.65 1.21
CA GLU A 180 16.58 9.00 0.07
C GLU A 180 16.90 10.50 0.14
N PRO A 181 18.10 10.91 0.62
CA PRO A 181 18.39 12.32 0.90
C PRO A 181 18.31 13.23 -0.35
N ALA A 182 18.60 12.67 -1.53
CA ALA A 182 18.65 13.44 -2.78
C ALA A 182 17.25 13.94 -3.23
N THR A 183 16.20 13.20 -2.92
CA THR A 183 14.82 13.50 -3.36
C THR A 183 13.89 13.86 -2.21
N GLY A 184 14.27 13.48 -0.99
CA GLY A 184 13.40 13.54 0.20
C GLY A 184 12.35 12.43 0.24
N ASN A 185 12.41 11.43 -0.65
CA ASN A 185 11.52 10.28 -0.60
C ASN A 185 11.83 9.43 0.63
N GLN A 186 10.80 8.98 1.31
CA GLN A 186 10.88 8.07 2.45
C GLN A 186 10.31 6.71 2.04
N VAL A 187 10.85 5.62 2.59
CA VAL A 187 10.37 4.27 2.28
C VAL A 187 10.27 3.43 3.54
N ASN A 188 9.09 2.87 3.78
CA ASN A 188 8.88 1.79 4.73
C ASN A 188 8.97 0.45 3.99
N ILE A 189 9.80 -0.44 4.52
CA ILE A 189 10.07 -1.76 3.97
C ILE A 189 9.69 -2.79 5.02
N VAL A 190 8.77 -3.71 4.70
CA VAL A 190 8.36 -4.76 5.62
C VAL A 190 8.52 -6.12 4.96
N PHE A 191 9.16 -7.05 5.67
CA PHE A 191 9.14 -8.47 5.38
C PHE A 191 8.44 -9.21 6.53
N ALA A 192 7.45 -10.02 6.20
CA ALA A 192 6.71 -10.82 7.17
C ALA A 192 6.42 -12.21 6.61
N THR A 193 6.64 -13.25 7.42
CA THR A 193 6.22 -14.61 7.06
C THR A 193 4.71 -14.76 7.22
N GLN A 194 4.12 -15.59 6.36
CA GLN A 194 2.78 -16.15 6.55
C GLN A 194 2.89 -17.65 6.89
N PRO A 195 1.83 -18.27 7.38
CA PRO A 195 1.82 -19.72 7.57
C PRO A 195 2.21 -20.46 6.29
N PRO A 196 3.05 -21.51 6.35
CA PRO A 196 3.41 -22.31 5.19
C PRO A 196 2.19 -22.84 4.43
N ALA A 197 2.30 -22.90 3.12
CA ALA A 197 1.27 -23.41 2.22
C ALA A 197 1.87 -24.54 1.37
N GLY A 198 1.64 -25.79 1.75
CA GLY A 198 2.26 -26.95 1.12
C GLY A 198 3.79 -26.92 1.29
N ASP A 199 4.51 -26.94 0.19
CA ASP A 199 5.97 -26.89 0.11
C ASP A 199 6.52 -25.46 -0.08
N GLN A 200 5.72 -24.44 0.21
CA GLN A 200 6.08 -23.04 0.06
C GLN A 200 5.93 -22.26 1.37
N LEU A 201 6.86 -21.33 1.61
CA LEU A 201 6.79 -20.32 2.66
C LEU A 201 6.41 -18.97 2.02
N PRO A 202 5.15 -18.50 2.21
CA PRO A 202 4.76 -17.21 1.72
C PRO A 202 5.41 -16.09 2.55
N ILE A 203 6.03 -15.12 1.86
CA ILE A 203 6.57 -13.89 2.45
C ILE A 203 5.79 -12.70 1.91
N ILE A 204 5.26 -11.88 2.79
CA ILE A 204 4.82 -10.54 2.43
C ILE A 204 6.05 -9.65 2.35
N PHE A 205 6.22 -9.02 1.21
CA PHE A 205 7.19 -7.95 1.00
C PHE A 205 6.43 -6.68 0.63
N ASP A 206 6.25 -5.82 1.61
CA ASP A 206 5.49 -4.58 1.51
C ASP A 206 6.46 -3.40 1.43
N ILE A 207 6.30 -2.59 0.40
CA ILE A 207 7.11 -1.40 0.14
C ILE A 207 6.17 -0.22 0.01
N GLU A 208 6.23 0.70 0.97
CA GLU A 208 5.51 1.96 0.93
C GLU A 208 6.51 3.11 0.77
N ALA A 209 6.56 3.70 -0.41
CA ALA A 209 7.33 4.92 -0.67
C ALA A 209 6.41 6.13 -0.53
N PHE A 210 6.86 7.20 0.14
CA PHE A 210 6.06 8.40 0.34
C PHE A 210 6.91 9.66 0.40
N LYS A 211 6.24 10.80 0.15
CA LYS A 211 6.87 12.10 0.19
C LYS A 211 5.89 13.13 0.75
N ASP A 212 6.38 13.95 1.68
CA ASP A 212 5.69 15.14 2.12
C ASP A 212 5.77 16.20 1.00
N VAL A 213 4.63 16.78 0.67
CA VAL A 213 4.49 17.79 -0.38
C VAL A 213 3.65 18.95 0.14
N SER A 214 3.67 20.06 -0.59
CA SER A 214 2.72 21.15 -0.40
C SER A 214 2.33 21.62 -1.79
N ALA A 215 1.24 21.04 -2.32
CA ALA A 215 0.82 21.26 -3.69
C ALA A 215 -0.68 21.54 -3.78
N GLU A 216 -1.05 22.33 -4.80
CA GLU A 216 -2.45 22.55 -5.13
C GLU A 216 -3.10 21.26 -5.61
N PRO A 217 -4.33 20.92 -5.17
CA PRO A 217 -5.01 19.70 -5.60
C PRO A 217 -5.21 19.58 -7.11
N SER A 218 -5.31 20.68 -7.82
CA SER A 218 -5.45 20.75 -9.28
C SER A 218 -4.14 20.53 -10.05
N ASP A 219 -2.98 20.61 -9.39
CA ASP A 219 -1.67 20.44 -10.02
C ASP A 219 -1.31 18.96 -10.19
N TRP A 220 -1.93 18.34 -11.20
CA TRP A 220 -1.66 16.94 -11.53
C TRP A 220 -0.21 16.70 -11.97
N SER A 221 0.45 17.69 -12.55
CA SER A 221 1.86 17.55 -12.95
C SER A 221 2.74 17.23 -11.76
N THR A 222 2.65 18.02 -10.70
CA THR A 222 3.40 17.79 -9.45
C THR A 222 3.05 16.43 -8.81
N ILE A 223 1.77 16.03 -8.81
CA ILE A 223 1.34 14.72 -8.28
C ILE A 223 1.98 13.59 -9.09
N SER A 224 1.83 13.61 -10.42
CA SER A 224 2.32 12.56 -11.30
C SER A 224 3.85 12.43 -11.28
N ASP A 225 4.57 13.53 -11.19
CA ASP A 225 6.03 13.54 -11.07
C ASP A 225 6.48 12.98 -9.71
N THR A 226 5.76 13.29 -8.64
CA THR A 226 5.99 12.70 -7.34
C THR A 226 5.77 11.18 -7.38
N ILE A 227 4.65 10.72 -7.95
CA ILE A 227 4.36 9.28 -8.11
C ILE A 227 5.47 8.56 -8.90
N ARG A 228 5.99 9.18 -10.00
CA ARG A 228 7.11 8.61 -10.77
C ARG A 228 8.40 8.53 -9.96
N SER A 229 8.70 9.57 -9.17
CA SER A 229 9.85 9.58 -8.26
C SER A 229 9.75 8.47 -7.20
N LEU A 230 8.57 8.29 -6.59
CA LEU A 230 8.29 7.23 -5.64
C LEU A 230 8.39 5.83 -6.28
N ARG A 231 7.94 5.69 -7.53
CA ARG A 231 8.11 4.43 -8.29
C ARG A 231 9.58 4.08 -8.48
N SER A 232 10.42 5.06 -8.80
CA SER A 232 11.85 4.83 -8.99
C SER A 232 12.52 4.29 -7.72
N VAL A 233 12.32 4.93 -6.58
CA VAL A 233 12.88 4.47 -5.30
C VAL A 233 12.29 3.12 -4.87
N LYS A 234 10.98 2.90 -5.07
CA LYS A 234 10.34 1.60 -4.79
C LYS A 234 10.95 0.48 -5.63
N ASN A 235 11.19 0.71 -6.93
CA ASN A 235 11.82 -0.27 -7.82
C ASN A 235 13.26 -0.57 -7.40
N LEU A 236 14.03 0.46 -7.00
CA LEU A 236 15.37 0.32 -6.43
C LEU A 236 15.35 -0.58 -5.19
N VAL A 237 14.44 -0.30 -4.24
CA VAL A 237 14.28 -1.08 -3.01
C VAL A 237 13.90 -2.52 -3.33
N PHE A 238 12.90 -2.75 -4.20
CA PHE A 238 12.48 -4.10 -4.58
C PHE A 238 13.65 -4.92 -5.12
N ARG A 239 14.38 -4.37 -6.11
CA ARG A 239 15.51 -5.06 -6.74
C ARG A 239 16.66 -5.33 -5.77
N ASN A 240 16.98 -4.36 -4.92
CA ASN A 240 18.14 -4.44 -4.04
C ASN A 240 17.87 -5.23 -2.74
N SER A 241 16.62 -5.46 -2.39
CA SER A 241 16.24 -6.27 -1.23
C SER A 241 16.21 -7.78 -1.52
N LEU A 242 16.13 -8.16 -2.80
CA LEU A 242 16.03 -9.55 -3.24
C LEU A 242 17.32 -10.01 -3.91
N THR A 243 17.64 -11.30 -3.77
CA THR A 243 18.74 -11.94 -4.50
C THR A 243 18.31 -12.26 -5.94
N ASP A 244 19.29 -12.54 -6.81
CA ASP A 244 19.00 -12.99 -8.17
C ASP A 244 18.18 -14.30 -8.18
N LYS A 245 18.45 -15.21 -7.24
CA LYS A 245 17.69 -16.44 -7.06
C LYS A 245 16.20 -16.16 -6.78
N CYS A 246 15.92 -15.15 -5.95
CA CYS A 246 14.54 -14.72 -5.70
C CYS A 246 13.92 -14.07 -6.93
N LEU A 247 14.63 -13.15 -7.59
CA LEU A 247 14.15 -12.47 -8.78
C LEU A 247 13.82 -13.44 -9.93
N ASN A 248 14.58 -14.53 -10.04
CA ASN A 248 14.33 -15.58 -11.03
C ASN A 248 13.01 -16.34 -10.82
N LEU A 249 12.43 -16.31 -9.60
CA LEU A 249 11.08 -16.86 -9.36
C LEU A 249 9.98 -16.12 -10.14
N PHE A 250 10.25 -14.89 -10.58
CA PHE A 250 9.29 -14.01 -11.28
C PHE A 250 9.57 -13.91 -12.79
N GLN A 251 10.56 -14.63 -13.28
CA GLN A 251 10.81 -14.77 -14.73
C GLN A 251 9.87 -15.85 -15.28
N PRO A 252 9.39 -15.71 -16.54
CA PRO A 252 8.53 -16.71 -17.16
C PRO A 252 9.26 -18.02 -17.44
#